data_0d1715a475d2f7fa32a92a69752c1211
#
_entry.id   0d1715a475d2f7fa32a92a69752c1211
#
_cell.length_a   1.000
_cell.length_b   1.000
_cell.length_c   1.000
_cell.angle_alpha   90.00
_cell.angle_beta   90.00
_cell.angle_gamma   90.00
#
_symmetry.space_group_name_H-M   'P 1'
#
loop_
_entity.id
_entity.type
_entity.pdbx_description
1 polymer ?
#
loop_
_entity_poly.entity_id
_entity_poly.type
_entity_poly.pdbx_seq_one_letter_code
_entity_poly.pdbx_strand_id
1 'polypeptide(L)'
;MANGYGISKWQDAKQINQELKNLTDQPIYCVSEDALKDVLNHFDTKCAKSKEITTEAKKYIPGGVQHNLAFNFPFPMCMEKAEGAYLYDRDGNQYIDFLQAGGP
;
A
#
# COMPACT_ATOMS: atom_id res chain seq x y z
N MET A 1 6.59 39.42 19.09
CA MET A 1 7.16 38.04 19.22
C MET A 1 6.71 37.25 18.02
N ALA A 2 7.62 36.96 17.13
CA ALA A 2 7.31 36.20 15.94
C ALA A 2 7.16 34.73 16.34
N ASN A 3 5.95 34.21 16.37
CA ASN A 3 5.71 32.77 16.40
C ASN A 3 6.06 32.20 15.01
N GLY A 4 7.36 32.08 14.77
CA GLY A 4 7.82 31.46 13.55
C GLY A 4 7.49 29.95 13.58
N TYR A 5 6.84 29.45 12.57
CA TYR A 5 6.73 28.02 12.27
C TYR A 5 8.10 27.44 11.84
N GLY A 6 9.16 27.86 12.50
CA GLY A 6 10.49 27.38 12.23
C GLY A 6 10.91 26.27 13.20
N ILE A 7 11.68 25.33 12.71
CA ILE A 7 12.37 24.39 13.60
C ILE A 7 13.25 25.21 14.54
N SER A 8 12.86 25.29 15.80
CA SER A 8 13.54 26.11 16.81
C SER A 8 14.92 25.57 17.21
N LYS A 9 15.18 24.30 16.93
CA LYS A 9 16.45 23.63 17.14
C LYS A 9 16.66 22.58 16.05
N TRP A 10 17.77 22.67 15.35
CA TRP A 10 18.26 21.59 14.49
C TRP A 10 18.86 20.50 15.38
N GLN A 11 18.46 19.26 15.15
CA GLN A 11 19.09 18.12 15.80
C GLN A 11 20.51 17.94 15.26
N ASP A 12 21.42 17.49 16.10
CA ASP A 12 22.79 17.18 15.68
C ASP A 12 22.75 15.97 14.74
N ALA A 13 23.41 16.09 13.59
CA ALA A 13 23.51 15.01 12.60
C ALA A 13 24.11 13.71 13.19
N LYS A 14 25.03 13.82 14.16
CA LYS A 14 25.58 12.66 14.85
C LYS A 14 24.54 11.96 15.70
N GLN A 15 23.69 12.73 16.40
CA GLN A 15 22.60 12.18 17.19
C GLN A 15 21.58 11.46 16.31
N ILE A 16 21.17 12.09 15.20
CA ILE A 16 20.24 11.48 14.22
C ILE A 16 20.81 10.19 13.68
N ASN A 17 22.10 10.17 13.26
CA ASN A 17 22.73 8.96 12.72
C ASN A 17 22.83 7.87 13.79
N GLN A 18 23.07 8.21 15.05
CA GLN A 18 23.10 7.21 16.13
C GLN A 18 21.71 6.64 16.41
N GLU A 19 20.67 7.47 16.40
CA GLU A 19 19.28 7.03 16.57
C GLU A 19 18.84 6.14 15.41
N LEU A 20 19.17 6.48 14.16
CA LEU A 20 18.93 5.67 12.98
C LEU A 20 19.66 4.32 13.07
N LYS A 21 20.91 4.32 13.49
CA LYS A 21 21.66 3.09 13.69
C LYS A 21 21.01 2.21 14.76
N ASN A 22 20.66 2.79 15.90
CA ASN A 22 19.97 2.06 16.96
C ASN A 22 18.65 1.45 16.48
N LEU A 23 17.91 2.16 15.60
CA LEU A 23 16.67 1.66 15.02
C LEU A 23 16.93 0.48 14.06
N THR A 24 17.95 0.61 13.19
CA THR A 24 18.28 -0.45 12.22
C THR A 24 18.93 -1.68 12.85
N ASP A 25 19.59 -1.54 13.99
CA ASP A 25 20.19 -2.65 14.74
C ASP A 25 19.17 -3.42 15.59
N GLN A 26 17.91 -2.95 15.67
CA GLN A 26 16.85 -3.66 16.37
C GLN A 26 16.40 -4.91 15.60
N PRO A 27 15.95 -5.95 16.30
CA PRO A 27 15.40 -7.13 15.65
C PRO A 27 14.22 -6.77 14.75
N ILE A 28 14.23 -7.23 13.51
CA ILE A 28 13.09 -7.10 12.61
C ILE A 28 12.04 -8.13 13.01
N TYR A 29 10.87 -7.67 13.40
CA TYR A 29 9.73 -8.55 13.65
C TYR A 29 9.09 -8.93 12.31
N CYS A 30 9.40 -10.12 11.83
CA CYS A 30 8.79 -10.64 10.62
C CYS A 30 7.35 -11.09 10.89
N VAL A 31 6.48 -10.90 9.91
CA VAL A 31 5.14 -11.51 9.93
C VAL A 31 5.33 -13.02 9.91
N SER A 32 4.58 -13.76 10.76
CA SER A 32 4.65 -15.22 10.77
C SER A 32 4.16 -15.79 9.44
N GLU A 33 4.72 -16.92 9.03
CA GLU A 33 4.33 -17.60 7.78
C GLU A 33 2.83 -17.94 7.76
N ASP A 34 2.28 -18.34 8.89
CA ASP A 34 0.85 -18.68 8.99
C ASP A 34 -0.03 -17.44 8.82
N ALA A 35 0.31 -16.33 9.48
CA ALA A 35 -0.41 -15.07 9.29
C ALA A 35 -0.33 -14.57 7.83
N LEU A 36 0.83 -14.74 7.18
CA LEU A 36 0.97 -14.40 5.76
C LEU A 36 0.10 -15.30 4.88
N LYS A 37 0.07 -16.61 5.14
CA LYS A 37 -0.80 -17.56 4.42
C LYS A 37 -2.27 -17.20 4.56
N ASP A 38 -2.72 -16.84 5.77
CA ASP A 38 -4.10 -16.43 6.01
C ASP A 38 -4.47 -15.18 5.21
N VAL A 39 -3.60 -14.18 5.20
CA VAL A 39 -3.79 -12.96 4.39
C VAL A 39 -3.86 -13.29 2.90
N LEU A 40 -2.92 -14.09 2.38
CA LEU A 40 -2.90 -14.48 0.96
C LEU A 40 -4.16 -15.27 0.58
N ASN A 41 -4.58 -16.20 1.41
CA ASN A 41 -5.81 -16.97 1.19
C ASN A 41 -7.06 -16.08 1.21
N HIS A 42 -7.08 -15.06 2.06
CA HIS A 42 -8.15 -14.06 2.04
C HIS A 42 -8.24 -13.35 0.68
N PHE A 43 -7.10 -12.85 0.15
CA PHE A 43 -7.07 -12.21 -1.17
C PHE A 43 -7.47 -13.17 -2.29
N ASP A 44 -6.96 -14.39 -2.28
CA ASP A 44 -7.27 -15.41 -3.29
C ASP A 44 -8.76 -15.77 -3.29
N THR A 45 -9.42 -15.72 -2.14
CA THR A 45 -10.84 -16.04 -2.01
C THR A 45 -11.74 -14.84 -2.33
N LYS A 46 -11.40 -13.66 -1.81
CA LYS A 46 -12.24 -12.46 -1.90
C LYS A 46 -12.03 -11.63 -3.16
N CYS A 47 -10.87 -11.77 -3.80
CA CYS A 47 -10.47 -10.95 -4.95
C CYS A 47 -10.07 -11.81 -6.16
N ALA A 48 -10.74 -12.95 -6.34
CA ALA A 48 -10.41 -13.95 -7.37
C ALA A 48 -10.47 -13.39 -8.79
N LYS A 49 -11.48 -12.56 -9.11
CA LYS A 49 -11.62 -11.92 -10.43
C LYS A 49 -10.53 -10.89 -10.68
N SER A 50 -10.17 -10.11 -9.66
CA SER A 50 -9.05 -9.17 -9.75
C SER A 50 -7.75 -9.90 -10.05
N LYS A 51 -7.51 -11.05 -9.40
CA LYS A 51 -6.35 -11.92 -9.68
C LYS A 51 -6.34 -12.43 -11.12
N GLU A 52 -7.47 -12.91 -11.63
CA GLU A 52 -7.60 -13.40 -13.01
C GLU A 52 -7.31 -12.28 -14.02
N ILE A 53 -7.98 -11.13 -13.87
CA ILE A 53 -7.83 -9.97 -14.76
C ILE A 53 -6.39 -9.47 -14.79
N THR A 54 -5.77 -9.31 -13.63
CA THR A 54 -4.38 -8.82 -13.57
C THR A 54 -3.37 -9.84 -14.09
N THR A 55 -3.65 -11.12 -13.91
CA THR A 55 -2.83 -12.20 -14.50
C THR A 55 -2.88 -12.16 -16.03
N GLU A 56 -4.06 -11.97 -16.59
CA GLU A 56 -4.22 -11.81 -18.04
C GLU A 56 -3.56 -10.51 -18.52
N ALA A 57 -3.80 -9.39 -17.84
CA ALA A 57 -3.25 -8.09 -18.19
C ALA A 57 -1.70 -8.07 -18.21
N LYS A 58 -1.03 -8.85 -17.37
CA LYS A 58 0.44 -8.98 -17.37
C LYS A 58 1.04 -9.47 -18.69
N LYS A 59 0.25 -10.12 -19.53
CA LYS A 59 0.70 -10.53 -20.87
C LYS A 59 0.86 -9.37 -21.85
N TYR A 60 0.20 -8.24 -21.57
CA TYR A 60 0.12 -7.08 -22.46
C TYR A 60 0.69 -5.80 -21.84
N ILE A 61 0.62 -5.68 -20.52
CA ILE A 61 0.99 -4.47 -19.78
C ILE A 61 1.99 -4.86 -18.68
N PRO A 62 3.15 -4.21 -18.58
CA PRO A 62 4.11 -4.45 -17.50
C PRO A 62 3.43 -4.38 -16.13
N GLY A 63 3.56 -5.45 -15.33
CA GLY A 63 2.92 -5.55 -14.01
C GLY A 63 1.40 -5.74 -14.02
N GLY A 64 0.74 -5.71 -15.19
CA GLY A 64 -0.72 -5.84 -15.33
C GLY A 64 -1.50 -4.61 -14.87
N VAL A 65 -0.83 -3.44 -14.77
CA VAL A 65 -1.41 -2.19 -14.28
C VAL A 65 -1.06 -1.01 -15.20
N GLN A 66 -1.92 -0.01 -15.24
CA GLN A 66 -1.73 1.20 -16.03
C GLN A 66 -0.71 2.18 -15.42
N HIS A 67 -0.40 2.05 -14.13
CA HIS A 67 0.50 2.94 -13.42
C HIS A 67 1.24 2.19 -12.30
N ASN A 68 2.50 2.57 -12.04
CA ASN A 68 3.31 1.92 -11.02
C ASN A 68 2.75 2.02 -9.59
N LEU A 69 2.02 3.09 -9.25
CA LEU A 69 1.35 3.23 -7.95
C LEU A 69 0.19 2.25 -7.77
N ALA A 70 -0.35 1.69 -8.85
CA ALA A 70 -1.39 0.67 -8.77
C ALA A 70 -0.82 -0.75 -8.57
N PHE A 71 0.50 -0.89 -8.53
CA PHE A 71 1.16 -2.18 -8.30
C PHE A 71 1.16 -2.51 -6.81
N ASN A 72 0.26 -3.40 -6.42
CA ASN A 72 0.09 -3.85 -5.03
C ASN A 72 0.32 -5.36 -4.89
N PHE A 73 0.83 -5.76 -3.73
CA PHE A 73 0.96 -7.16 -3.35
C PHE A 73 -0.33 -7.64 -2.66
N PRO A 74 -0.80 -8.86 -2.91
CA PRO A 74 -0.23 -9.93 -3.76
C PRO A 74 -0.49 -9.72 -5.26
N PHE A 75 -1.49 -8.97 -5.62
CA PHE A 75 -1.82 -8.56 -6.99
C PHE A 75 -2.65 -7.27 -6.96
N PRO A 76 -2.62 -6.48 -8.04
CA PRO A 76 -3.44 -5.28 -8.17
C PRO A 76 -4.94 -5.61 -8.14
N MET A 77 -5.72 -4.78 -7.45
CA MET A 77 -7.16 -4.92 -7.39
C MET A 77 -7.82 -4.19 -8.55
N CYS A 78 -8.82 -4.81 -9.16
CA CYS A 78 -9.58 -4.23 -10.27
C CYS A 78 -10.86 -3.59 -9.77
N MET A 79 -10.87 -2.25 -9.69
CA MET A 79 -12.07 -1.50 -9.33
C MET A 79 -13.03 -1.44 -10.50
N GLU A 80 -14.32 -1.62 -10.23
CA GLU A 80 -15.39 -1.56 -11.23
C GLU A 80 -16.17 -0.25 -11.19
N LYS A 81 -16.41 0.26 -9.98
CA LYS A 81 -17.12 1.54 -9.81
C LYS A 81 -16.68 2.27 -8.55
N ALA A 82 -16.95 3.57 -8.52
CA ALA A 82 -16.85 4.42 -7.35
C ALA A 82 -18.18 5.12 -7.11
N GLU A 83 -18.59 5.26 -5.86
CA GLU A 83 -19.83 5.93 -5.48
C GLU A 83 -19.67 6.59 -4.11
N GLY A 84 -19.73 7.93 -4.07
CA GLY A 84 -19.45 8.69 -2.86
C GLY A 84 -18.02 8.46 -2.39
N ALA A 85 -17.88 7.99 -1.15
CA ALA A 85 -16.58 7.67 -0.53
C ALA A 85 -16.20 6.19 -0.68
N TYR A 86 -16.88 5.45 -1.54
CA TYR A 86 -16.68 4.00 -1.65
C TYR A 86 -16.19 3.59 -3.02
N LEU A 87 -15.29 2.61 -3.03
CA LEU A 87 -14.86 1.86 -4.21
C LEU A 87 -15.43 0.45 -4.15
N TYR A 88 -15.73 -0.09 -5.32
CA TYR A 88 -16.20 -1.48 -5.46
C TYR A 88 -15.33 -2.19 -6.47
N ASP A 89 -14.83 -3.36 -6.10
CA ASP A 89 -14.05 -4.17 -7.01
C ASP A 89 -14.93 -5.09 -7.87
N ARG A 90 -14.29 -5.78 -8.82
CA ARG A 90 -14.95 -6.73 -9.71
C ARG A 90 -15.53 -7.96 -8.99
N ASP A 91 -15.08 -8.22 -7.79
CA ASP A 91 -15.56 -9.32 -6.95
C ASP A 91 -16.76 -8.92 -6.10
N GLY A 92 -17.11 -7.61 -6.06
CA GLY A 92 -18.24 -7.04 -5.33
C GLY A 92 -17.89 -6.61 -3.91
N ASN A 93 -16.61 -6.58 -3.55
CA ASN A 93 -16.18 -6.05 -2.26
C ASN A 93 -16.25 -4.53 -2.26
N GLN A 94 -16.59 -3.97 -1.09
CA GLN A 94 -16.67 -2.52 -0.87
C GLN A 94 -15.49 -2.04 -0.04
N TYR A 95 -14.91 -0.93 -0.44
CA TYR A 95 -13.77 -0.28 0.24
C TYR A 95 -14.06 1.19 0.46
N ILE A 96 -13.47 1.77 1.51
CA ILE A 96 -13.50 3.23 1.71
C ILE A 96 -12.30 3.82 0.96
N ASP A 97 -12.57 4.80 0.09
CA ASP A 97 -11.51 5.49 -0.67
C ASP A 97 -10.88 6.59 0.17
N PHE A 98 -9.68 6.33 0.68
CA PHE A 98 -8.85 7.33 1.35
C PHE A 98 -7.85 8.02 0.42
N LEU A 99 -7.69 7.55 -0.81
CA LEU A 99 -6.66 8.03 -1.72
C LEU A 99 -7.18 9.07 -2.71
N GLN A 100 -8.48 9.09 -3.01
CA GLN A 100 -9.12 10.01 -3.95
C GLN A 100 -8.35 10.12 -5.29
N ALA A 101 -8.07 8.99 -5.93
CA ALA A 101 -7.33 8.91 -7.20
C ALA A 101 -5.93 9.55 -7.19
N GLY A 102 -5.30 9.67 -6.03
CA GLY A 102 -4.00 10.31 -5.87
C GLY A 102 -4.05 11.81 -5.61
N GLY A 103 -5.22 12.32 -5.32
CA GLY A 103 -5.52 13.74 -5.15
C GLY A 103 -5.95 14.43 -6.45
N PRO A 104 -6.74 15.49 -6.35
CA PRO A 104 -7.12 16.29 -7.47
C PRO A 104 -5.95 17.11 -8.03
#